data_2bb18dd254b65d1078d395aa0240373f
#
_entry.id   2bb18dd254b65d1078d395aa0240373f
#
_cell.length_a   1.000
_cell.length_b   1.000
_cell.length_c   1.000
_cell.angle_alpha   90.00
_cell.angle_beta   90.00
_cell.angle_gamma   90.00
#
_symmetry.space_group_name_H-M   'P 1'
#
loop_
_entity.id
_entity.type
_entity.pdbx_description
1 polymer ?
#
loop_
_entity_poly.entity_id
_entity_poly.type
_entity_poly.pdbx_seq_one_letter_code
_entity_poly.pdbx_strand_id
1 'polypeptide(L)'
;WMHALVDAMSERITLLASLGYPLEKHLAIYRQMLEGSLSNGKVSGLEETPTYKEFEAKKYLLDKLEKTKKIQKKAIVLAANYSYVDQVMTTIKSICYHNRSIRFYLINSDFPNEWIKQLNKRIEKFDSEIINCRVTSEQISRYKTDISYTVFLRYFIADFVQEDKALYLDCDLVVTRNLDELFATDLQDYPLAAVRDFGGRAYFGREIFNAGVLLINNDLWKQESMTQRLIDLTNEWHDKVEQADQSILNMLFEHKWLELDFDYNHIVIHKQFTDYQLPVGQDYPTIIHYLSHRKPWKDLAAQTYRDVWWYYHGLEWTELGQNHHLHPLQKSHLYPIKEPFTCLTYTASDHIEQIETLVQSLPEIQFKIAARVLVSDSLAQMVRYPNVTLYSGINYLIDLDRELKEDCQVLLDINHGEKTEEFLEYFTENGKPVLAFENTKTIDMGQLTYQTNQVGDMIEKLRECARGWS
;
A
#
# COMPACT_ATOMS: atom_id res chain seq x y z
N TRP A 1 40.44 -15.03 32.12
CA TRP A 1 39.02 -15.40 32.16
C TRP A 1 38.11 -14.22 31.81
N MET A 2 38.25 -13.04 32.46
CA MET A 2 37.44 -11.83 32.16
C MET A 2 37.64 -11.36 30.72
N HIS A 3 38.85 -11.34 30.18
CA HIS A 3 39.10 -10.99 28.78
C HIS A 3 38.36 -11.92 27.84
N ALA A 4 38.46 -13.23 28.02
CA ALA A 4 37.76 -14.22 27.20
C ALA A 4 36.23 -14.08 27.30
N LEU A 5 35.70 -13.72 28.46
CA LEU A 5 34.26 -13.48 28.66
C LEU A 5 33.78 -12.24 27.91
N VAL A 6 34.54 -11.12 28.02
CA VAL A 6 34.18 -9.85 27.33
C VAL A 6 34.32 -10.00 25.82
N ASP A 7 35.32 -10.73 25.34
CA ASP A 7 35.47 -10.97 23.89
C ASP A 7 34.33 -11.85 23.35
N ALA A 8 34.00 -12.94 24.04
CA ALA A 8 32.89 -13.79 23.66
C ALA A 8 31.54 -13.05 23.70
N MET A 9 31.32 -12.17 24.67
CA MET A 9 30.14 -11.30 24.73
C MET A 9 30.12 -10.32 23.57
N SER A 10 31.22 -9.70 23.23
CA SER A 10 31.34 -8.74 22.13
C SER A 10 31.08 -9.40 20.77
N GLU A 11 31.62 -10.57 20.53
CA GLU A 11 31.39 -11.37 19.32
C GLU A 11 29.92 -11.75 19.19
N ARG A 12 29.28 -12.18 20.31
CA ARG A 12 27.88 -12.57 20.31
C ARG A 12 26.94 -11.38 20.11
N ILE A 13 27.24 -10.23 20.69
CA ILE A 13 26.49 -8.98 20.47
C ILE A 13 26.58 -8.59 18.99
N THR A 14 27.75 -8.65 18.40
CA THR A 14 27.95 -8.33 16.97
C THR A 14 27.17 -9.29 16.07
N LEU A 15 27.20 -10.59 16.37
CA LEU A 15 26.42 -11.59 15.64
C LEU A 15 24.91 -11.37 15.77
N LEU A 16 24.42 -11.15 16.99
CA LEU A 16 22.99 -10.91 17.22
C LEU A 16 22.50 -9.62 16.54
N ALA A 17 23.35 -8.58 16.52
CA ALA A 17 23.05 -7.35 15.79
C ALA A 17 22.96 -7.58 14.28
N SER A 18 23.87 -8.35 13.71
CA SER A 18 23.88 -8.68 12.28
C SER A 18 22.67 -9.53 11.85
N LEU A 19 22.09 -10.28 12.80
CA LEU A 19 20.91 -11.12 12.57
C LEU A 19 19.59 -10.40 12.91
N GLY A 20 19.64 -9.11 13.29
CA GLY A 20 18.44 -8.32 13.60
C GLY A 20 17.73 -8.71 14.91
N TYR A 21 18.41 -9.40 15.84
CA TYR A 21 17.79 -9.77 17.12
C TYR A 21 17.77 -8.59 18.11
N PRO A 22 16.72 -8.46 18.95
CA PRO A 22 16.62 -7.42 19.98
C PRO A 22 17.75 -7.62 21.02
N LEU A 23 18.68 -6.66 21.07
CA LEU A 23 19.89 -6.74 21.90
C LEU A 23 19.66 -6.37 23.36
N GLU A 24 18.61 -5.61 23.68
CA GLU A 24 18.38 -5.02 25.01
C GLU A 24 18.42 -6.06 26.15
N LYS A 25 17.73 -7.18 25.99
CA LYS A 25 17.73 -8.25 26.99
C LYS A 25 19.11 -8.91 27.17
N HIS A 26 19.82 -9.10 26.09
CA HIS A 26 21.14 -9.71 26.10
C HIS A 26 22.19 -8.77 26.71
N LEU A 27 22.11 -7.49 26.37
CA LEU A 27 22.99 -6.46 26.95
C LEU A 27 22.76 -6.30 28.45
N ALA A 28 21.51 -6.31 28.91
CA ALA A 28 21.17 -6.27 30.34
C ALA A 28 21.72 -7.48 31.11
N ILE A 29 21.60 -8.69 30.54
CA ILE A 29 22.14 -9.92 31.12
C ILE A 29 23.67 -9.84 31.18
N TYR A 30 24.35 -9.42 30.12
CA TYR A 30 25.80 -9.30 30.09
C TYR A 30 26.31 -8.25 31.06
N ARG A 31 25.61 -7.10 31.20
CA ARG A 31 25.93 -6.09 32.22
C ARG A 31 25.82 -6.68 33.64
N GLN A 32 24.75 -7.38 33.95
CA GLN A 32 24.54 -8.01 35.24
C GLN A 32 25.61 -9.10 35.55
N MET A 33 26.02 -9.87 34.52
CA MET A 33 27.10 -10.87 34.66
C MET A 33 28.45 -10.20 34.92
N LEU A 34 28.75 -9.09 34.27
CA LEU A 34 29.98 -8.33 34.50
C LEU A 34 30.01 -7.68 35.88
N GLU A 35 28.91 -7.06 36.30
CA GLU A 35 28.74 -6.44 37.66
C GLU A 35 28.82 -7.50 38.76
N GLY A 36 28.16 -8.65 38.58
CA GLY A 36 28.25 -9.78 39.50
C GLY A 36 29.63 -10.38 39.63
N SER A 37 30.40 -10.42 38.53
CA SER A 37 31.78 -10.89 38.54
C SER A 37 32.73 -9.94 39.23
N LEU A 38 32.45 -8.63 39.23
CA LEU A 38 33.23 -7.61 39.93
C LEU A 38 32.90 -7.58 41.42
N SER A 39 31.64 -7.79 41.83
CA SER A 39 31.20 -7.77 43.22
C SER A 39 31.69 -8.95 44.04
N ASN A 40 31.98 -10.09 43.43
CA ASN A 40 32.47 -11.30 44.07
C ASN A 40 34.01 -11.32 44.29
N GLY A 41 34.74 -10.39 43.69
CA GLY A 41 36.19 -10.32 43.75
C GLY A 41 36.67 -9.12 44.56
N LYS A 42 36.55 -9.12 45.92
CA LYS A 42 37.26 -8.18 46.77
C LYS A 42 38.77 -8.45 46.72
N VAL A 43 39.42 -7.96 45.69
CA VAL A 43 40.90 -7.84 45.67
C VAL A 43 41.20 -6.34 45.57
N SER A 44 41.62 -5.75 46.69
CA SER A 44 42.14 -4.38 46.73
C SER A 44 43.37 -4.26 45.80
N GLY A 45 43.36 -3.28 44.91
CA GLY A 45 44.44 -3.03 43.99
C GLY A 45 44.19 -3.47 42.54
N LEU A 46 43.02 -4.02 42.22
CA LEU A 46 42.65 -4.40 40.86
C LEU A 46 42.45 -3.18 39.93
N GLU A 47 42.07 -2.04 40.51
CA GLU A 47 41.81 -0.78 39.77
C GLU A 47 43.02 -0.18 39.09
N GLU A 48 44.23 -0.55 39.54
CA GLU A 48 45.49 -0.08 38.95
C GLU A 48 46.05 -1.04 37.88
N THR A 49 45.46 -2.21 37.73
CA THR A 49 45.99 -3.22 36.78
C THR A 49 45.64 -2.85 35.32
N PRO A 50 46.54 -3.14 34.38
CA PRO A 50 46.23 -2.95 32.95
C PRO A 50 44.95 -3.65 32.51
N THR A 51 44.64 -4.81 33.12
CA THR A 51 43.45 -5.62 32.84
C THR A 51 42.14 -4.91 33.28
N TYR A 52 42.20 -4.20 34.44
CA TYR A 52 41.01 -3.44 34.90
C TYR A 52 40.79 -2.21 34.01
N LYS A 53 41.80 -1.49 33.60
CA LYS A 53 41.73 -0.34 32.71
C LYS A 53 41.19 -0.74 31.33
N GLU A 54 41.59 -1.88 30.82
CA GLU A 54 41.09 -2.43 29.56
C GLU A 54 39.63 -2.88 29.69
N PHE A 55 39.24 -3.44 30.84
CA PHE A 55 37.87 -3.78 31.14
C PHE A 55 36.97 -2.53 31.23
N GLU A 56 37.40 -1.48 31.91
CA GLU A 56 36.67 -0.20 31.98
C GLU A 56 36.55 0.45 30.59
N ALA A 57 37.58 0.38 29.76
CA ALA A 57 37.52 0.85 28.38
C ALA A 57 36.54 0.05 27.52
N LYS A 58 36.52 -1.29 27.67
CA LYS A 58 35.55 -2.15 26.98
C LYS A 58 34.12 -1.95 27.51
N LYS A 59 33.93 -1.72 28.81
CA LYS A 59 32.65 -1.34 29.41
C LYS A 59 32.16 0.01 28.85
N TYR A 60 33.05 0.99 28.75
CA TYR A 60 32.75 2.27 28.10
C TYR A 60 32.35 2.11 26.64
N LEU A 61 33.05 1.21 25.89
CA LEU A 61 32.72 0.86 24.53
C LEU A 61 31.33 0.17 24.42
N LEU A 62 31.00 -0.72 25.38
CA LEU A 62 29.69 -1.35 25.45
C LEU A 62 28.60 -0.31 25.77
N ASP A 63 28.84 0.60 26.71
CA ASP A 63 27.92 1.71 27.03
C ASP A 63 27.77 2.67 25.85
N LYS A 64 28.83 2.91 25.10
CA LYS A 64 28.79 3.71 23.87
C LYS A 64 28.08 2.97 22.74
N LEU A 65 28.28 1.65 22.62
CA LEU A 65 27.56 0.79 21.69
C LEU A 65 26.06 0.66 22.07
N GLU A 66 25.71 0.64 23.36
CA GLU A 66 24.33 0.72 23.81
C GLU A 66 23.68 2.07 23.45
N LYS A 67 24.44 3.16 23.62
CA LYS A 67 23.95 4.51 23.26
C LYS A 67 23.87 4.74 21.75
N THR A 68 24.78 4.15 20.98
CA THR A 68 24.76 4.18 19.50
C THR A 68 23.86 3.10 18.89
N LYS A 69 23.67 1.99 19.59
CA LYS A 69 22.74 0.88 19.22
C LYS A 69 21.42 0.91 19.96
N LYS A 70 20.95 2.03 20.46
CA LYS A 70 19.53 2.29 20.29
C LYS A 70 19.33 2.15 18.78
N ILE A 71 18.85 0.99 18.34
CA ILE A 71 18.49 0.78 16.94
C ILE A 71 17.66 2.00 16.59
N GLN A 72 18.22 2.87 15.76
CA GLN A 72 17.52 4.10 15.41
C GLN A 72 16.31 3.61 14.66
N LYS A 73 15.13 3.68 15.32
CA LYS A 73 13.89 3.22 14.72
C LYS A 73 13.73 3.97 13.41
N LYS A 74 13.34 3.27 12.38
CA LYS A 74 13.03 3.90 11.10
C LYS A 74 11.80 4.78 11.26
N ALA A 75 11.92 6.05 10.96
CA ALA A 75 10.80 6.99 11.03
C ALA A 75 9.90 6.84 9.81
N ILE A 76 8.68 6.41 10.01
CA ILE A 76 7.63 6.39 8.97
C ILE A 76 6.54 7.38 9.35
N VAL A 77 6.19 8.25 8.43
CA VAL A 77 5.21 9.32 8.63
C VAL A 77 3.96 9.00 7.82
N LEU A 78 2.82 9.05 8.49
CA LEU A 78 1.49 8.96 7.91
C LEU A 78 0.73 10.26 8.21
N ALA A 79 -0.08 10.74 7.27
CA ALA A 79 -0.90 11.93 7.46
C ALA A 79 -2.36 11.61 7.08
N ALA A 80 -3.28 11.75 8.04
CA ALA A 80 -4.68 11.42 7.83
C ALA A 80 -5.60 12.13 8.83
N ASN A 81 -6.88 12.21 8.50
CA ASN A 81 -7.95 12.41 9.48
C ASN A 81 -8.56 11.06 9.89
N TYR A 82 -9.36 11.06 10.94
CA TYR A 82 -9.93 9.82 11.51
C TYR A 82 -10.86 9.06 10.56
N SER A 83 -11.41 9.70 9.53
CA SER A 83 -12.22 9.00 8.52
C SER A 83 -11.41 7.98 7.70
N TYR A 84 -10.07 8.07 7.74
CA TYR A 84 -9.13 7.15 7.09
C TYR A 84 -8.53 6.11 8.07
N VAL A 85 -9.16 5.88 9.20
CA VAL A 85 -8.62 4.99 10.25
C VAL A 85 -8.34 3.57 9.77
N ASP A 86 -9.20 3.01 8.92
CA ASP A 86 -9.04 1.65 8.38
C ASP A 86 -7.88 1.58 7.38
N GLN A 87 -7.68 2.63 6.58
CA GLN A 87 -6.58 2.74 5.64
C GLN A 87 -5.25 2.87 6.39
N VAL A 88 -5.17 3.78 7.36
CA VAL A 88 -4.01 3.93 8.25
C VAL A 88 -3.68 2.60 8.93
N MET A 89 -4.71 1.89 9.46
CA MET A 89 -4.53 0.60 10.10
C MET A 89 -3.99 -0.45 9.13
N THR A 90 -4.51 -0.50 7.91
CA THR A 90 -4.08 -1.45 6.87
C THR A 90 -2.63 -1.20 6.45
N THR A 91 -2.28 0.06 6.22
CA THR A 91 -0.90 0.46 5.91
C THR A 91 0.06 0.07 7.05
N ILE A 92 -0.28 0.37 8.32
CA ILE A 92 0.56 -0.03 9.47
C ILE A 92 0.68 -1.55 9.59
N LYS A 93 -0.40 -2.30 9.39
CA LYS A 93 -0.36 -3.78 9.41
C LYS A 93 0.59 -4.31 8.33
N SER A 94 0.49 -3.81 7.10
CA SER A 94 1.37 -4.22 6.01
C SER A 94 2.85 -3.93 6.31
N ILE A 95 3.15 -2.76 6.88
CA ILE A 95 4.50 -2.40 7.31
C ILE A 95 5.00 -3.34 8.42
N CYS A 96 4.21 -3.52 9.48
CA CYS A 96 4.57 -4.40 10.61
C CYS A 96 4.67 -5.87 10.23
N TYR A 97 4.04 -6.29 9.14
CA TYR A 97 4.17 -7.65 8.61
C TYR A 97 5.60 -7.94 8.14
N HIS A 98 6.21 -7.00 7.45
CA HIS A 98 7.52 -7.14 6.81
C HIS A 98 8.67 -6.45 7.55
N ASN A 99 8.37 -5.54 8.46
CA ASN A 99 9.35 -4.66 9.09
C ASN A 99 9.26 -4.69 10.61
N ARG A 100 10.38 -4.33 11.26
CA ARG A 100 10.50 -4.19 12.72
C ARG A 100 11.20 -2.88 13.05
N SER A 101 11.12 -2.48 14.31
CA SER A 101 11.81 -1.29 14.83
C SER A 101 11.40 -0.02 14.08
N ILE A 102 10.09 0.18 13.96
CA ILE A 102 9.51 1.35 13.29
C ILE A 102 8.97 2.33 14.32
N ARG A 103 9.26 3.61 14.12
CA ARG A 103 8.57 4.72 14.78
C ARG A 103 7.63 5.37 13.77
N PHE A 104 6.34 5.15 13.97
CA PHE A 104 5.30 5.81 13.19
C PHE A 104 5.03 7.19 13.77
N TYR A 105 4.97 8.20 12.92
CA TYR A 105 4.49 9.53 13.20
C TYR A 105 3.15 9.72 12.49
N LEU A 106 2.05 9.81 13.23
CA LEU A 106 0.74 10.07 12.65
C LEU A 106 0.40 11.55 12.78
N ILE A 107 0.57 12.29 11.68
CA ILE A 107 0.21 13.72 11.62
C ILE A 107 -1.29 13.82 11.34
N ASN A 108 -2.02 14.40 12.30
CA ASN A 108 -3.48 14.41 12.27
C ASN A 108 -4.06 15.57 13.09
N SER A 109 -5.40 15.76 12.99
CA SER A 109 -6.12 16.75 13.78
C SER A 109 -7.14 16.14 14.75
N ASP A 110 -7.56 14.87 14.55
CA ASP A 110 -8.77 14.32 15.16
C ASP A 110 -8.69 12.87 15.63
N PHE A 111 -7.56 12.16 15.46
CA PHE A 111 -7.44 10.79 15.96
C PHE A 111 -7.54 10.74 17.49
N PRO A 112 -8.39 9.87 18.06
CA PRO A 112 -8.52 9.73 19.51
C PRO A 112 -7.23 9.23 20.16
N ASN A 113 -6.84 9.82 21.30
CA ASN A 113 -5.66 9.36 22.04
C ASN A 113 -5.79 7.90 22.48
N GLU A 114 -7.02 7.43 22.75
CA GLU A 114 -7.25 6.05 23.14
C GLU A 114 -6.95 5.07 22.00
N TRP A 115 -7.28 5.42 20.76
CA TRP A 115 -6.91 4.64 19.58
C TRP A 115 -5.38 4.50 19.47
N ILE A 116 -4.64 5.60 19.64
CA ILE A 116 -3.17 5.61 19.65
C ILE A 116 -2.62 4.68 20.72
N LYS A 117 -3.16 4.73 21.94
CA LYS A 117 -2.73 3.84 23.05
C LYS A 117 -2.99 2.36 22.73
N GLN A 118 -4.16 2.05 22.17
CA GLN A 118 -4.51 0.68 21.79
C GLN A 118 -3.60 0.17 20.68
N LEU A 119 -3.30 1.00 19.69
CA LEU A 119 -2.40 0.64 18.62
C LEU A 119 -0.97 0.40 19.13
N ASN A 120 -0.45 1.27 20.01
CA ASN A 120 0.87 1.08 20.61
C ASN A 120 1.01 -0.29 21.29
N LYS A 121 0.00 -0.72 22.07
CA LYS A 121 0.00 -2.05 22.71
C LYS A 121 0.08 -3.20 21.69
N ARG A 122 -0.48 -3.01 20.50
CA ARG A 122 -0.50 -4.03 19.44
C ARG A 122 0.80 -4.11 18.67
N ILE A 123 1.46 -2.95 18.43
CA ILE A 123 2.68 -2.88 17.62
C ILE A 123 3.98 -2.99 18.44
N GLU A 124 3.91 -2.89 19.78
CA GLU A 124 5.06 -3.05 20.69
C GLU A 124 5.81 -4.39 20.44
N LYS A 125 5.09 -5.46 20.19
CA LYS A 125 5.67 -6.78 19.88
C LYS A 125 6.53 -6.82 18.60
N PHE A 126 6.42 -5.79 17.77
CA PHE A 126 7.25 -5.58 16.57
C PHE A 126 8.39 -4.60 16.83
N ASP A 127 8.68 -4.29 18.10
CA ASP A 127 9.61 -3.22 18.50
C ASP A 127 9.25 -1.86 17.86
N SER A 128 7.97 -1.63 17.65
CA SER A 128 7.46 -0.45 16.95
C SER A 128 6.55 0.38 17.86
N GLU A 129 6.42 1.66 17.56
CA GLU A 129 5.60 2.61 18.30
C GLU A 129 4.95 3.62 17.36
N ILE A 130 3.86 4.26 17.79
CA ILE A 130 3.20 5.35 17.07
C ILE A 130 3.12 6.60 17.95
N ILE A 131 3.56 7.71 17.38
CA ILE A 131 3.52 9.05 17.99
C ILE A 131 2.32 9.80 17.43
N ASN A 132 1.49 10.36 18.32
CA ASN A 132 0.38 11.21 17.93
C ASN A 132 0.87 12.63 17.65
N CYS A 133 1.01 13.00 16.39
CA CYS A 133 1.45 14.32 15.93
C CYS A 133 0.22 15.19 15.61
N ARG A 134 -0.37 15.77 16.65
CA ARG A 134 -1.60 16.55 16.50
C ARG A 134 -1.30 17.97 16.02
N VAL A 135 -1.84 18.30 14.85
CA VAL A 135 -1.82 19.65 14.29
C VAL A 135 -2.97 20.46 14.86
N THR A 136 -2.70 21.68 15.31
CA THR A 136 -3.69 22.56 15.94
C THR A 136 -4.52 23.30 14.88
N SER A 137 -5.72 23.79 15.29
CA SER A 137 -6.54 24.63 14.43
C SER A 137 -5.82 25.92 13.99
N GLU A 138 -4.94 26.46 14.83
CA GLU A 138 -4.12 27.63 14.51
C GLU A 138 -3.14 27.31 13.38
N GLN A 139 -2.45 26.17 13.44
CA GLN A 139 -1.54 25.71 12.40
C GLN A 139 -2.29 25.49 11.07
N ILE A 140 -3.49 24.89 11.13
CA ILE A 140 -4.34 24.67 9.96
C ILE A 140 -4.81 25.98 9.34
N SER A 141 -5.16 26.97 10.17
CA SER A 141 -5.65 28.29 9.68
C SER A 141 -4.60 29.12 8.91
N ARG A 142 -3.34 28.68 8.92
CA ARG A 142 -2.27 29.32 8.13
C ARG A 142 -2.39 29.09 6.64
N TYR A 143 -3.18 28.09 6.21
CA TYR A 143 -3.40 27.78 4.80
C TYR A 143 -4.57 28.58 4.21
N LYS A 144 -4.35 29.11 3.04
CA LYS A 144 -5.41 29.62 2.16
C LYS A 144 -5.70 28.52 1.13
N THR A 145 -6.77 27.77 1.31
CA THR A 145 -7.12 26.70 0.39
C THR A 145 -8.60 26.39 0.46
N ASP A 146 -9.21 26.09 -0.69
CA ASP A 146 -10.56 25.53 -0.82
C ASP A 146 -10.57 24.00 -0.76
N ILE A 147 -9.38 23.37 -0.70
CA ILE A 147 -9.19 21.93 -0.62
C ILE A 147 -9.07 21.50 0.86
N SER A 148 -9.41 20.26 1.14
CA SER A 148 -9.22 19.71 2.48
C SER A 148 -7.78 19.89 2.98
N TYR A 149 -7.61 20.50 4.14
CA TYR A 149 -6.30 20.72 4.76
C TYR A 149 -5.51 19.43 5.00
N THR A 150 -6.18 18.27 5.00
CA THR A 150 -5.54 16.96 5.27
C THR A 150 -4.44 16.63 4.28
N VAL A 151 -4.54 17.10 3.04
CA VAL A 151 -3.49 16.89 2.02
C VAL A 151 -2.20 17.64 2.35
N PHE A 152 -2.27 18.73 3.13
CA PHE A 152 -1.12 19.54 3.51
C PHE A 152 -0.50 19.15 4.87
N LEU A 153 -1.05 18.16 5.58
CA LEU A 153 -0.53 17.72 6.87
C LEU A 153 0.92 17.20 6.77
N ARG A 154 1.33 16.66 5.63
CA ARG A 154 2.71 16.24 5.38
C ARG A 154 3.75 17.37 5.46
N TYR A 155 3.34 18.60 5.37
CA TYR A 155 4.26 19.75 5.48
C TYR A 155 4.86 19.89 6.89
N PHE A 156 4.18 19.36 7.91
CA PHE A 156 4.64 19.41 9.30
C PHE A 156 5.63 18.29 9.68
N ILE A 157 6.16 17.53 8.71
CA ILE A 157 7.10 16.44 8.98
C ILE A 157 8.30 16.93 9.76
N ALA A 158 8.92 18.03 9.33
CA ALA A 158 10.11 18.58 9.98
C ALA A 158 9.85 19.09 11.42
N ASP A 159 8.61 19.44 11.72
CA ASP A 159 8.23 19.92 13.06
C ASP A 159 8.06 18.78 14.08
N PHE A 160 7.70 17.57 13.62
CA PHE A 160 7.38 16.45 14.51
C PHE A 160 8.44 15.35 14.53
N VAL A 161 9.07 15.08 13.39
CA VAL A 161 9.99 13.93 13.25
C VAL A 161 11.35 14.28 13.86
N GLN A 162 11.88 13.38 14.70
CA GLN A 162 13.15 13.60 15.37
C GLN A 162 14.34 13.06 14.60
N GLU A 163 14.15 11.99 13.83
CA GLU A 163 15.18 11.32 13.05
C GLU A 163 15.65 12.19 11.87
N ASP A 164 16.89 11.95 11.44
CA ASP A 164 17.54 12.68 10.34
C ASP A 164 16.93 12.35 8.98
N LYS A 165 16.32 11.17 8.88
CA LYS A 165 15.68 10.65 7.68
C LYS A 165 14.27 10.14 8.01
N ALA A 166 13.30 10.47 7.18
CA ALA A 166 11.91 10.03 7.34
C ALA A 166 11.34 9.49 6.02
N LEU A 167 10.57 8.42 6.09
CA LEU A 167 9.77 7.93 4.98
C LEU A 167 8.33 8.38 5.15
N TYR A 168 7.86 9.30 4.33
CA TYR A 168 6.45 9.65 4.24
C TYR A 168 5.73 8.66 3.33
N LEU A 169 4.57 8.19 3.77
CA LEU A 169 3.69 7.31 3.03
C LEU A 169 2.26 7.84 3.09
N ASP A 170 1.58 7.90 1.95
CA ASP A 170 0.13 8.08 1.91
C ASP A 170 -0.58 6.89 2.59
N CYS A 171 -1.84 7.07 2.96
CA CYS A 171 -2.59 6.03 3.68
C CYS A 171 -3.38 5.08 2.74
N ASP A 172 -3.27 5.29 1.45
CA ASP A 172 -3.91 4.49 0.42
C ASP A 172 -2.92 3.57 -0.32
N LEU A 173 -1.99 3.02 0.44
CA LEU A 173 -0.98 2.10 -0.05
C LEU A 173 -0.78 0.91 0.91
N VAL A 174 -0.10 -0.12 0.43
CA VAL A 174 0.39 -1.24 1.24
C VAL A 174 1.85 -1.52 0.94
N VAL A 175 2.58 -1.95 1.97
CA VAL A 175 3.98 -2.37 1.88
C VAL A 175 4.03 -3.89 1.86
N THR A 176 4.67 -4.48 0.86
CA THR A 176 4.70 -5.93 0.63
C THR A 176 6.05 -6.56 0.92
N ARG A 177 7.08 -5.75 1.23
CA ARG A 177 8.45 -6.19 1.51
C ARG A 177 9.13 -5.38 2.61
N ASN A 178 10.34 -5.77 2.94
CA ASN A 178 11.19 -5.01 3.85
C ASN A 178 11.63 -3.67 3.22
N LEU A 179 11.72 -2.63 4.05
CA LEU A 179 12.07 -1.27 3.64
C LEU A 179 13.54 -0.91 3.94
N ASP A 180 14.38 -1.87 4.34
CA ASP A 180 15.76 -1.59 4.74
C ASP A 180 16.58 -0.98 3.60
N GLU A 181 16.43 -1.49 2.38
CA GLU A 181 17.13 -0.96 1.20
C GLU A 181 16.67 0.46 0.86
N LEU A 182 15.37 0.74 0.95
CA LEU A 182 14.86 2.09 0.76
C LEU A 182 15.44 3.07 1.79
N PHE A 183 15.47 2.68 3.07
CA PHE A 183 16.08 3.50 4.11
C PHE A 183 17.60 3.63 3.98
N ALA A 184 18.28 2.68 3.35
CA ALA A 184 19.71 2.73 3.08
C ALA A 184 20.08 3.68 1.92
N THR A 185 19.11 4.15 1.13
CA THR A 185 19.35 5.11 0.05
C THR A 185 20.08 6.33 0.57
N ASP A 186 21.22 6.66 -0.05
CA ASP A 186 21.97 7.88 0.25
C ASP A 186 21.33 9.07 -0.45
N LEU A 187 20.74 9.95 0.32
CA LEU A 187 20.09 11.17 -0.20
C LEU A 187 21.07 12.26 -0.62
N GLN A 188 22.35 12.14 -0.25
CA GLN A 188 23.36 13.18 -0.51
C GLN A 188 22.84 14.56 -0.08
N ASP A 189 22.88 15.55 -0.98
CA ASP A 189 22.37 16.91 -0.76
C ASP A 189 20.91 17.10 -1.24
N TYR A 190 20.24 16.02 -1.65
CA TYR A 190 18.84 16.11 -2.08
C TYR A 190 17.89 16.22 -0.87
N PRO A 191 16.90 17.13 -0.92
CA PRO A 191 15.91 17.29 0.14
C PRO A 191 14.97 16.10 0.26
N LEU A 192 14.78 15.33 -0.81
CA LEU A 192 14.00 14.12 -0.83
C LEU A 192 14.36 13.20 -2.00
N ALA A 193 13.97 11.93 -1.87
CA ALA A 193 13.89 10.99 -2.98
C ALA A 193 12.43 10.54 -3.18
N ALA A 194 12.01 10.35 -4.42
CA ALA A 194 10.65 9.97 -4.79
C ALA A 194 10.63 9.19 -6.11
N VAL A 195 9.51 8.55 -6.41
CA VAL A 195 9.29 7.88 -7.69
C VAL A 195 8.67 8.85 -8.69
N ARG A 196 9.13 8.78 -9.93
CA ARG A 196 8.60 9.59 -11.03
C ARG A 196 7.10 9.33 -11.24
N ASP A 197 6.33 10.40 -11.42
CA ASP A 197 4.95 10.33 -11.87
C ASP A 197 4.90 10.27 -13.40
N PHE A 198 4.55 9.12 -13.94
CA PHE A 198 4.54 8.91 -15.39
C PHE A 198 3.48 9.74 -16.13
N GLY A 199 2.41 10.16 -15.44
CA GLY A 199 1.43 11.09 -15.98
C GLY A 199 1.98 12.51 -16.19
N GLY A 200 3.04 12.86 -15.47
CA GLY A 200 3.60 14.21 -15.48
C GLY A 200 3.97 14.75 -16.85
N ARG A 201 4.64 13.93 -17.67
CA ARG A 201 4.99 14.33 -19.06
C ARG A 201 3.77 14.52 -19.95
N ALA A 202 2.78 13.68 -19.82
CA ALA A 202 1.57 13.73 -20.64
C ALA A 202 0.69 14.93 -20.28
N TYR A 203 0.55 15.24 -18.98
CA TYR A 203 -0.35 16.28 -18.48
C TYR A 203 0.33 17.65 -18.28
N PHE A 204 1.60 17.68 -17.87
CA PHE A 204 2.30 18.92 -17.49
C PHE A 204 3.49 19.28 -18.41
N GLY A 205 3.83 18.41 -19.38
CA GLY A 205 4.96 18.62 -20.29
C GLY A 205 6.35 18.55 -19.61
N ARG A 206 6.41 18.18 -18.32
CA ARG A 206 7.64 18.09 -17.52
C ARG A 206 7.68 16.83 -16.66
N GLU A 207 8.87 16.45 -16.23
CA GLU A 207 9.04 15.37 -15.28
C GLU A 207 8.70 15.85 -13.87
N ILE A 208 7.82 15.13 -13.22
CA ILE A 208 7.42 15.35 -11.82
C ILE A 208 7.49 14.02 -11.06
N PHE A 209 7.55 14.10 -9.73
CA PHE A 209 7.44 12.96 -8.86
C PHE A 209 6.04 12.84 -8.28
N ASN A 210 5.67 11.61 -7.93
CA ASN A 210 4.47 11.34 -7.15
C ASN A 210 4.74 11.58 -5.67
N ALA A 211 3.87 12.33 -5.00
CA ALA A 211 4.07 12.76 -3.62
C ALA A 211 3.61 11.74 -2.56
N GLY A 212 3.10 10.58 -2.95
CA GLY A 212 2.57 9.58 -2.00
C GLY A 212 3.62 8.73 -1.30
N VAL A 213 4.85 8.69 -1.83
CA VAL A 213 6.02 8.04 -1.20
C VAL A 213 7.21 8.97 -1.31
N LEU A 214 7.69 9.48 -0.17
CA LEU A 214 8.81 10.42 -0.10
C LEU A 214 9.81 9.97 0.95
N LEU A 215 11.04 9.66 0.53
CA LEU A 215 12.15 9.49 1.47
C LEU A 215 12.79 10.86 1.68
N ILE A 216 12.66 11.43 2.88
CA ILE A 216 12.95 12.82 3.19
C ILE A 216 14.27 12.94 3.96
N ASN A 217 15.13 13.86 3.54
CA ASN A 217 16.25 14.36 4.31
C ASN A 217 15.72 15.36 5.35
N ASN A 218 15.34 14.84 6.51
CA ASN A 218 14.64 15.63 7.53
C ASN A 218 15.54 16.68 8.19
N ASP A 219 16.83 16.41 8.28
CA ASP A 219 17.78 17.41 8.77
C ASP A 219 17.85 18.64 7.85
N LEU A 220 17.90 18.40 6.54
CA LEU A 220 17.87 19.48 5.56
C LEU A 220 16.52 20.24 5.61
N TRP A 221 15.40 19.50 5.76
CA TRP A 221 14.08 20.11 5.88
C TRP A 221 13.95 21.01 7.11
N LYS A 222 14.54 20.60 8.25
CA LYS A 222 14.61 21.44 9.47
C LYS A 222 15.47 22.68 9.25
N GLN A 223 16.67 22.49 8.70
CA GLN A 223 17.63 23.58 8.46
C GLN A 223 17.05 24.67 7.53
N GLU A 224 16.30 24.25 6.51
CA GLU A 224 15.69 25.14 5.55
C GLU A 224 14.29 25.67 5.93
N SER A 225 13.82 25.36 7.15
CA SER A 225 12.47 25.74 7.61
C SER A 225 11.38 25.34 6.62
N MET A 226 11.42 24.10 6.16
CA MET A 226 10.65 23.62 5.01
C MET A 226 9.15 23.73 5.20
N THR A 227 8.64 23.49 6.43
CA THR A 227 7.23 23.70 6.77
C THR A 227 6.75 25.10 6.39
N GLN A 228 7.50 26.14 6.77
CA GLN A 228 7.11 27.52 6.47
C GLN A 228 7.16 27.81 4.95
N ARG A 229 8.23 27.36 4.27
CA ARG A 229 8.38 27.56 2.83
C ARG A 229 7.23 26.92 2.03
N LEU A 230 6.81 25.70 2.41
CA LEU A 230 5.70 25.01 1.77
C LEU A 230 4.37 25.72 2.02
N ILE A 231 4.14 26.23 3.24
CA ILE A 231 2.94 27.03 3.56
C ILE A 231 2.91 28.31 2.73
N ASP A 232 4.02 29.04 2.67
CA ASP A 232 4.10 30.32 1.95
C ASP A 232 3.86 30.10 0.45
N LEU A 233 4.48 29.07 -0.14
CA LEU A 233 4.30 28.73 -1.55
C LEU A 233 2.86 28.28 -1.84
N THR A 234 2.25 27.50 -0.94
CA THR A 234 0.85 27.11 -1.06
C THR A 234 -0.07 28.33 -1.04
N ASN A 235 0.14 29.28 -0.13
CA ASN A 235 -0.65 30.50 -0.02
C ASN A 235 -0.52 31.42 -1.24
N GLU A 236 0.60 31.35 -1.94
CA GLU A 236 0.84 32.09 -3.18
C GLU A 236 0.17 31.42 -4.40
N TRP A 237 0.12 30.08 -4.44
CA TRP A 237 -0.22 29.35 -5.66
C TRP A 237 -1.48 28.47 -5.54
N HIS A 238 -2.17 28.41 -4.40
CA HIS A 238 -3.28 27.49 -4.13
C HIS A 238 -4.39 27.50 -5.19
N ASP A 239 -4.66 28.65 -5.79
CA ASP A 239 -5.69 28.89 -6.81
C ASP A 239 -5.23 28.59 -8.25
N LYS A 240 -3.94 28.23 -8.44
CA LYS A 240 -3.30 28.04 -9.75
C LYS A 240 -2.77 26.63 -9.96
N VAL A 241 -2.79 25.78 -8.93
CA VAL A 241 -2.25 24.41 -9.00
C VAL A 241 -3.34 23.37 -9.14
N GLU A 242 -3.11 22.36 -9.98
CA GLU A 242 -4.13 21.35 -10.31
C GLU A 242 -4.08 20.13 -9.36
N GLN A 243 -2.90 19.81 -8.82
CA GLN A 243 -2.68 18.63 -7.98
C GLN A 243 -2.32 18.99 -6.54
N ALA A 244 -2.94 20.03 -5.99
CA ALA A 244 -2.79 20.43 -4.59
C ALA A 244 -1.32 20.45 -4.12
N ASP A 245 -1.01 19.71 -3.06
CA ASP A 245 0.31 19.62 -2.45
C ASP A 245 1.36 18.95 -3.35
N GLN A 246 1.00 18.00 -4.21
CA GLN A 246 1.93 17.42 -5.18
C GLN A 246 2.49 18.48 -6.13
N SER A 247 1.64 19.40 -6.62
CA SER A 247 2.10 20.50 -7.47
C SER A 247 3.06 21.42 -6.72
N ILE A 248 2.74 21.78 -5.48
CA ILE A 248 3.57 22.66 -4.63
C ILE A 248 4.93 22.03 -4.36
N LEU A 249 4.96 20.75 -3.99
CA LEU A 249 6.21 20.01 -3.77
C LEU A 249 7.06 19.95 -5.03
N ASN A 250 6.45 19.65 -6.18
CA ASN A 250 7.15 19.61 -7.47
C ASN A 250 7.65 20.97 -7.94
N MET A 251 6.97 22.07 -7.56
CA MET A 251 7.47 23.43 -7.82
C MET A 251 8.68 23.77 -6.92
N LEU A 252 8.60 23.45 -5.63
CA LEU A 252 9.66 23.76 -4.67
C LEU A 252 10.93 22.96 -4.94
N PHE A 253 10.79 21.70 -5.32
CA PHE A 253 11.88 20.75 -5.53
C PHE A 253 12.19 20.47 -7.01
N GLU A 254 11.79 21.35 -7.93
CA GLU A 254 12.06 21.18 -9.35
C GLU A 254 13.57 20.95 -9.57
N HIS A 255 13.91 19.83 -10.22
CA HIS A 255 15.28 19.37 -10.45
C HIS A 255 16.14 19.13 -9.18
N LYS A 256 15.52 19.04 -8.00
CA LYS A 256 16.18 18.88 -6.70
C LYS A 256 15.66 17.66 -5.93
N TRP A 257 15.38 16.58 -6.60
CA TRP A 257 14.96 15.33 -5.99
C TRP A 257 15.72 14.16 -6.60
N LEU A 258 15.94 13.13 -5.78
CA LEU A 258 16.58 11.88 -6.21
C LEU A 258 15.48 10.92 -6.70
N GLU A 259 15.67 10.34 -7.89
CA GLU A 259 14.72 9.37 -8.42
C GLU A 259 14.90 8.01 -7.75
N LEU A 260 13.81 7.47 -7.21
CA LEU A 260 13.71 6.11 -6.68
C LEU A 260 13.23 5.14 -7.76
N ASP A 261 13.59 3.86 -7.58
CA ASP A 261 13.03 2.78 -8.39
C ASP A 261 11.51 2.73 -8.28
N PHE A 262 10.87 2.42 -9.39
CA PHE A 262 9.41 2.32 -9.49
C PHE A 262 8.79 1.32 -8.51
N ASP A 263 9.53 0.31 -8.10
CA ASP A 263 9.15 -0.69 -7.09
C ASP A 263 8.74 -0.07 -5.74
N TYR A 264 9.24 1.13 -5.42
CA TYR A 264 8.94 1.84 -4.17
C TYR A 264 7.70 2.75 -4.22
N ASN A 265 7.05 2.89 -5.37
CA ASN A 265 5.75 3.56 -5.48
C ASN A 265 5.03 3.09 -6.75
N HIS A 266 4.64 1.82 -6.73
CA HIS A 266 3.92 1.22 -7.85
C HIS A 266 2.48 1.71 -7.85
N ILE A 267 2.19 2.65 -8.75
CA ILE A 267 0.91 3.34 -8.85
C ILE A 267 -0.10 2.46 -9.57
N VAL A 268 -1.22 2.16 -8.90
CA VAL A 268 -2.35 1.43 -9.46
C VAL A 268 -3.42 2.43 -9.88
N ILE A 269 -3.43 2.76 -11.17
CA ILE A 269 -4.46 3.64 -11.76
C ILE A 269 -5.30 2.83 -12.76
N HIS A 270 -4.64 2.22 -13.74
CA HIS A 270 -5.23 1.43 -14.81
C HIS A 270 -4.34 0.23 -15.09
N LYS A 271 -4.95 -0.89 -15.52
CA LYS A 271 -4.22 -2.08 -15.92
C LYS A 271 -3.15 -1.78 -16.97
N GLN A 272 -3.45 -0.88 -17.93
CA GLN A 272 -2.50 -0.50 -18.98
C GLN A 272 -1.22 0.15 -18.47
N PHE A 273 -1.33 1.00 -17.43
CA PHE A 273 -0.14 1.62 -16.83
C PHE A 273 0.63 0.62 -15.98
N THR A 274 -0.02 -0.39 -15.42
CA THR A 274 0.61 -1.46 -14.64
C THR A 274 1.28 -2.51 -15.53
N ASP A 275 0.68 -2.88 -16.68
CA ASP A 275 1.23 -3.88 -17.61
C ASP A 275 2.56 -3.42 -18.24
N TYR A 276 2.77 -2.10 -18.41
CA TYR A 276 4.04 -1.54 -18.86
C TYR A 276 5.15 -1.54 -17.81
N GLN A 277 4.84 -1.79 -16.57
CA GLN A 277 5.70 -1.53 -15.43
C GLN A 277 6.15 -2.80 -14.70
N LEU A 278 5.49 -3.93 -14.93
CA LEU A 278 5.88 -5.21 -14.37
C LEU A 278 6.65 -6.02 -15.40
N PRO A 279 7.95 -6.23 -15.23
CA PRO A 279 8.66 -7.28 -15.96
C PRO A 279 8.00 -8.62 -15.65
N VAL A 280 7.68 -9.37 -16.71
CA VAL A 280 7.09 -10.70 -16.58
C VAL A 280 7.95 -11.56 -15.64
N GLY A 281 7.38 -12.02 -14.52
CA GLY A 281 8.02 -12.94 -13.58
C GLY A 281 8.59 -12.31 -12.30
N GLN A 282 8.33 -11.04 -12.00
CA GLN A 282 8.73 -10.43 -10.71
C GLN A 282 7.67 -10.61 -9.62
N ASP A 283 8.18 -10.63 -8.36
CA ASP A 283 7.37 -10.56 -7.15
C ASP A 283 6.57 -9.25 -7.08
N TYR A 284 5.61 -9.14 -6.13
CA TYR A 284 4.87 -7.91 -5.89
C TYR A 284 5.81 -6.71 -5.71
N PRO A 285 5.43 -5.51 -6.23
CA PRO A 285 6.15 -4.28 -5.93
C PRO A 285 6.29 -4.05 -4.43
N THR A 286 7.40 -3.47 -3.98
CA THR A 286 7.65 -3.23 -2.55
C THR A 286 6.58 -2.34 -1.93
N ILE A 287 6.10 -1.33 -2.65
CA ILE A 287 4.99 -0.47 -2.22
C ILE A 287 3.97 -0.37 -3.35
N ILE A 288 2.75 -0.81 -3.08
CA ILE A 288 1.60 -0.69 -3.99
C ILE A 288 0.75 0.48 -3.54
N HIS A 289 0.57 1.47 -4.41
CA HIS A 289 -0.14 2.70 -4.14
C HIS A 289 -1.41 2.82 -4.98
N TYR A 290 -2.57 2.80 -4.34
CA TYR A 290 -3.88 2.83 -4.98
C TYR A 290 -4.34 4.27 -5.23
N LEU A 291 -3.83 4.89 -6.29
CA LEU A 291 -4.20 6.26 -6.65
C LEU A 291 -5.65 6.39 -7.16
N SER A 292 -6.08 7.63 -7.31
CA SER A 292 -7.38 8.03 -7.84
C SER A 292 -8.59 7.69 -6.95
N HIS A 293 -9.79 7.81 -7.49
CA HIS A 293 -11.04 7.46 -6.82
C HIS A 293 -11.30 5.94 -6.77
N ARG A 294 -10.59 5.15 -7.57
CA ARG A 294 -10.71 3.69 -7.65
C ARG A 294 -9.93 3.00 -6.54
N LYS A 295 -10.48 3.04 -5.35
CA LYS A 295 -9.86 2.45 -4.16
C LYS A 295 -10.33 1.01 -3.96
N PRO A 296 -9.47 0.08 -3.51
CA PRO A 296 -9.83 -1.31 -3.26
C PRO A 296 -10.96 -1.49 -2.24
N TRP A 297 -11.21 -0.48 -1.39
CA TRP A 297 -12.26 -0.49 -0.37
C TRP A 297 -13.53 0.27 -0.76
N LYS A 298 -13.51 1.07 -1.83
CA LYS A 298 -14.66 1.86 -2.28
C LYS A 298 -15.21 1.42 -3.62
N ASP A 299 -14.33 1.08 -4.54
CA ASP A 299 -14.67 0.81 -5.92
C ASP A 299 -14.40 -0.66 -6.24
N LEU A 300 -15.43 -1.35 -6.65
CA LEU A 300 -15.37 -2.75 -7.06
C LEU A 300 -14.62 -2.93 -8.38
N ALA A 301 -14.41 -1.84 -9.11
CA ALA A 301 -13.65 -1.82 -10.35
C ALA A 301 -12.12 -1.84 -10.15
N ALA A 302 -11.61 -1.50 -8.97
CA ALA A 302 -10.18 -1.57 -8.68
C ALA A 302 -9.74 -3.03 -8.52
N GLN A 303 -9.34 -3.69 -9.61
CA GLN A 303 -9.01 -5.11 -9.60
C GLN A 303 -7.53 -5.38 -9.35
N THR A 304 -6.64 -4.58 -9.91
CA THR A 304 -5.21 -4.80 -9.78
C THR A 304 -4.78 -4.68 -8.32
N TYR A 305 -4.20 -5.75 -7.78
CA TYR A 305 -3.74 -5.85 -6.38
C TYR A 305 -4.82 -5.55 -5.31
N ARG A 306 -6.09 -5.63 -5.64
CA ARG A 306 -7.18 -5.43 -4.69
C ARG A 306 -7.15 -6.43 -3.55
N ASP A 307 -6.92 -7.70 -3.87
CA ASP A 307 -6.77 -8.81 -2.95
C ASP A 307 -5.61 -8.60 -1.96
N VAL A 308 -4.53 -7.95 -2.40
CA VAL A 308 -3.37 -7.61 -1.55
C VAL A 308 -3.77 -6.63 -0.46
N TRP A 309 -4.55 -5.58 -0.77
CA TRP A 309 -5.03 -4.64 0.23
C TRP A 309 -5.95 -5.33 1.24
N TRP A 310 -6.93 -6.12 0.77
CA TRP A 310 -7.86 -6.85 1.62
C TRP A 310 -7.19 -7.91 2.47
N TYR A 311 -6.13 -8.52 1.99
CA TYR A 311 -5.31 -9.44 2.77
C TYR A 311 -4.76 -8.76 4.03
N TYR A 312 -4.04 -7.62 3.89
CA TYR A 312 -3.50 -6.91 5.05
C TYR A 312 -4.59 -6.30 5.94
N HIS A 313 -5.68 -5.82 5.34
CA HIS A 313 -6.82 -5.31 6.10
C HIS A 313 -7.43 -6.38 7.01
N GLY A 314 -7.65 -7.60 6.49
CA GLY A 314 -8.27 -8.72 7.19
C GLY A 314 -7.38 -9.41 8.23
N LEU A 315 -6.05 -9.18 8.22
CA LEU A 315 -5.14 -9.81 9.17
C LEU A 315 -5.45 -9.41 10.61
N GLU A 316 -5.52 -10.41 11.51
CA GLU A 316 -5.52 -10.15 12.93
C GLU A 316 -4.10 -9.84 13.43
N TRP A 317 -3.99 -9.00 14.48
CA TRP A 317 -2.69 -8.63 15.03
C TRP A 317 -1.87 -9.82 15.53
N THR A 318 -2.53 -10.88 15.96
CA THR A 318 -1.88 -12.14 16.38
C THR A 318 -1.22 -12.87 15.21
N GLU A 319 -1.80 -12.78 14.02
CA GLU A 319 -1.29 -13.44 12.81
C GLU A 319 -0.04 -12.77 12.27
N LEU A 320 0.05 -11.43 12.39
CA LEU A 320 1.22 -10.67 11.97
C LEU A 320 2.55 -11.13 12.62
N GLY A 321 2.48 -11.77 13.79
CA GLY A 321 3.64 -12.25 14.53
C GLY A 321 4.07 -13.68 14.24
N GLN A 322 3.23 -14.49 13.61
CA GLN A 322 3.39 -15.94 13.56
C GLN A 322 3.96 -16.49 12.24
N ASN A 323 3.82 -15.79 11.13
CA ASN A 323 4.11 -16.33 9.78
C ASN A 323 5.15 -15.52 9.00
N HIS A 324 6.43 -15.63 9.38
CA HIS A 324 7.51 -14.99 8.64
C HIS A 324 7.99 -15.73 7.38
N HIS A 325 7.51 -16.94 7.11
CA HIS A 325 8.14 -17.80 6.09
C HIS A 325 7.32 -18.04 4.82
N LEU A 326 6.03 -17.72 4.80
CA LEU A 326 5.19 -17.97 3.62
C LEU A 326 4.09 -16.91 3.51
N HIS A 327 4.41 -15.79 2.86
CA HIS A 327 3.37 -14.86 2.43
C HIS A 327 2.42 -15.61 1.47
N PRO A 328 1.11 -15.74 1.77
CA PRO A 328 0.19 -16.45 0.89
C PRO A 328 0.18 -15.90 -0.54
N LEU A 329 0.46 -14.60 -0.68
CA LEU A 329 0.57 -13.91 -1.95
C LEU A 329 1.82 -14.35 -2.76
N GLN A 330 2.92 -14.77 -2.11
CA GLN A 330 4.08 -15.32 -2.82
C GLN A 330 3.82 -16.72 -3.38
N LYS A 331 2.88 -17.48 -2.79
CA LYS A 331 2.49 -18.78 -3.33
C LYS A 331 1.65 -18.68 -4.58
N SER A 332 0.87 -17.62 -4.76
CA SER A 332 0.04 -17.42 -5.95
C SER A 332 0.87 -17.14 -7.20
N HIS A 333 2.11 -16.63 -7.06
CA HIS A 333 3.00 -16.39 -8.20
C HIS A 333 3.84 -17.60 -8.64
N LEU A 334 3.93 -18.64 -7.84
CA LEU A 334 4.63 -19.88 -8.21
C LEU A 334 3.88 -20.70 -9.26
N TYR A 335 2.61 -20.38 -9.47
CA TYR A 335 1.79 -20.98 -10.51
C TYR A 335 1.30 -19.85 -11.42
N PRO A 336 1.51 -19.93 -12.73
CA PRO A 336 0.84 -19.01 -13.64
C PRO A 336 -0.66 -19.08 -13.32
N ILE A 337 -1.22 -17.99 -12.77
CA ILE A 337 -2.66 -17.92 -12.56
C ILE A 337 -3.24 -17.94 -13.95
N LYS A 338 -3.82 -19.09 -14.31
CA LYS A 338 -4.62 -19.17 -15.53
C LYS A 338 -5.72 -18.12 -15.36
N GLU A 339 -5.79 -17.17 -16.27
CA GLU A 339 -6.86 -16.17 -16.22
C GLU A 339 -8.20 -16.91 -16.19
N PRO A 340 -9.07 -16.61 -15.24
CA PRO A 340 -10.34 -17.29 -15.13
C PRO A 340 -11.18 -16.98 -16.38
N PHE A 341 -11.91 -17.96 -16.86
CA PHE A 341 -12.89 -17.73 -17.91
C PHE A 341 -13.92 -16.70 -17.43
N THR A 342 -14.06 -15.61 -18.18
CA THR A 342 -14.79 -14.42 -17.74
C THR A 342 -15.94 -14.09 -18.68
N CYS A 343 -17.11 -13.87 -18.12
CA CYS A 343 -18.31 -13.38 -18.80
C CYS A 343 -18.50 -11.89 -18.51
N LEU A 344 -18.87 -11.11 -19.52
CA LEU A 344 -19.20 -9.69 -19.41
C LEU A 344 -20.69 -9.50 -19.54
N THR A 345 -21.28 -8.69 -18.65
CA THR A 345 -22.60 -8.06 -18.87
C THR A 345 -22.41 -6.55 -18.84
N TYR A 346 -22.68 -5.89 -19.95
CA TYR A 346 -22.65 -4.43 -20.03
C TYR A 346 -24.09 -3.90 -19.97
N THR A 347 -24.38 -3.00 -19.05
CA THR A 347 -25.76 -2.61 -18.77
C THR A 347 -25.95 -1.14 -18.48
N ALA A 348 -27.06 -0.57 -18.94
CA ALA A 348 -27.59 0.72 -18.53
C ALA A 348 -28.79 0.58 -17.55
N SER A 349 -29.02 -0.61 -17.03
CA SER A 349 -30.10 -0.93 -16.10
C SER A 349 -29.60 -1.87 -15.00
N ASP A 350 -30.17 -1.78 -13.82
CA ASP A 350 -29.96 -2.73 -12.72
C ASP A 350 -30.80 -4.01 -12.85
N HIS A 351 -31.70 -4.08 -13.83
CA HIS A 351 -32.46 -5.28 -14.12
C HIS A 351 -31.72 -6.16 -15.13
N ILE A 352 -31.07 -7.21 -14.62
CA ILE A 352 -30.29 -8.19 -15.38
C ILE A 352 -30.96 -9.56 -15.21
N GLU A 353 -31.43 -10.14 -16.32
CA GLU A 353 -32.20 -11.38 -16.32
C GLU A 353 -31.35 -12.56 -15.83
N GLN A 354 -31.84 -13.33 -14.86
CA GLN A 354 -31.27 -14.56 -14.34
C GLN A 354 -29.79 -14.46 -13.85
N ILE A 355 -29.24 -13.26 -13.65
CA ILE A 355 -27.82 -13.08 -13.32
C ILE A 355 -27.41 -13.80 -12.03
N GLU A 356 -28.26 -13.74 -11.00
CA GLU A 356 -27.98 -14.40 -9.73
C GLU A 356 -27.96 -15.93 -9.87
N THR A 357 -28.88 -16.48 -10.64
CA THR A 357 -28.94 -17.92 -10.95
C THR A 357 -27.67 -18.38 -11.68
N LEU A 358 -27.20 -17.60 -12.66
CA LEU A 358 -25.97 -17.89 -13.41
C LEU A 358 -24.74 -17.85 -12.50
N VAL A 359 -24.59 -16.81 -11.71
CA VAL A 359 -23.47 -16.61 -10.80
C VAL A 359 -23.38 -17.73 -9.74
N GLN A 360 -24.49 -18.10 -9.13
CA GLN A 360 -24.55 -19.17 -8.13
C GLN A 360 -24.26 -20.55 -8.72
N SER A 361 -24.71 -20.79 -9.96
CA SER A 361 -24.55 -22.08 -10.62
C SER A 361 -23.16 -22.29 -11.22
N LEU A 362 -22.37 -21.23 -11.40
CA LEU A 362 -21.08 -21.23 -12.10
C LEU A 362 -20.00 -20.55 -11.26
N PRO A 363 -19.68 -21.08 -10.06
CA PRO A 363 -18.67 -20.47 -9.18
C PRO A 363 -17.25 -20.48 -9.80
N GLU A 364 -17.00 -21.33 -10.79
CA GLU A 364 -15.74 -21.43 -11.53
C GLU A 364 -15.57 -20.39 -12.63
N ILE A 365 -16.63 -19.64 -12.98
CA ILE A 365 -16.62 -18.61 -14.03
C ILE A 365 -16.68 -17.22 -13.36
N GLN A 366 -15.88 -16.29 -13.84
CA GLN A 366 -15.92 -14.90 -13.41
C GLN A 366 -16.99 -14.13 -14.18
N PHE A 367 -17.74 -13.29 -13.46
CA PHE A 367 -18.77 -12.42 -14.04
C PHE A 367 -18.38 -10.97 -13.80
N LYS A 368 -18.08 -10.25 -14.88
CA LYS A 368 -17.89 -8.80 -14.86
C LYS A 368 -19.23 -8.13 -15.25
N ILE A 369 -19.79 -7.37 -14.33
CA ILE A 369 -21.01 -6.59 -14.56
C ILE A 369 -20.60 -5.12 -14.66
N ALA A 370 -20.71 -4.54 -15.86
CA ALA A 370 -20.31 -3.18 -16.14
C ALA A 370 -21.55 -2.29 -16.32
N ALA A 371 -21.90 -1.51 -15.28
CA ALA A 371 -23.07 -0.67 -15.23
C ALA A 371 -22.74 0.79 -15.54
N ARG A 372 -23.36 1.36 -16.59
CA ARG A 372 -23.26 2.80 -16.93
C ARG A 372 -24.01 3.70 -15.94
N VAL A 373 -24.89 3.13 -15.13
CA VAL A 373 -25.73 3.82 -14.17
C VAL A 373 -25.23 3.61 -12.75
N LEU A 374 -25.71 4.43 -11.83
CA LEU A 374 -25.60 4.15 -10.40
C LEU A 374 -26.45 2.92 -10.10
N VAL A 375 -25.82 1.91 -9.54
CA VAL A 375 -26.49 0.63 -9.26
C VAL A 375 -27.38 0.72 -8.03
N SER A 376 -28.50 0.00 -8.05
CA SER A 376 -29.37 -0.17 -6.88
C SER A 376 -28.71 -1.08 -5.84
N ASP A 377 -29.24 -1.07 -4.60
CA ASP A 377 -28.78 -1.95 -3.54
C ASP A 377 -28.87 -3.44 -3.93
N SER A 378 -29.87 -3.83 -4.73
CA SER A 378 -30.05 -5.21 -5.18
C SER A 378 -28.92 -5.66 -6.10
N LEU A 379 -28.51 -4.82 -7.06
CA LEU A 379 -27.37 -5.14 -7.93
C LEU A 379 -26.05 -5.02 -7.19
N ALA A 380 -25.91 -4.05 -6.28
CA ALA A 380 -24.73 -3.90 -5.43
C ALA A 380 -24.48 -5.14 -4.55
N GLN A 381 -25.52 -5.82 -4.09
CA GLN A 381 -25.41 -7.06 -3.31
C GLN A 381 -24.80 -8.24 -4.08
N MET A 382 -24.76 -8.18 -5.41
CA MET A 382 -24.11 -9.23 -6.22
C MET A 382 -22.63 -9.43 -5.89
N VAL A 383 -21.96 -8.42 -5.34
CA VAL A 383 -20.55 -8.53 -4.93
C VAL A 383 -20.31 -9.48 -3.76
N ARG A 384 -21.33 -9.94 -3.08
CA ARG A 384 -21.23 -11.00 -2.07
C ARG A 384 -20.74 -12.33 -2.68
N TYR A 385 -20.92 -12.51 -3.98
CA TYR A 385 -20.43 -13.68 -4.68
C TYR A 385 -18.96 -13.47 -5.09
N PRO A 386 -18.04 -14.38 -4.70
CA PRO A 386 -16.60 -14.20 -4.94
C PRO A 386 -16.20 -14.20 -6.42
N ASN A 387 -17.09 -14.71 -7.28
CA ASN A 387 -16.92 -14.74 -8.73
C ASN A 387 -17.63 -13.57 -9.45
N VAL A 388 -17.98 -12.50 -8.75
CA VAL A 388 -18.59 -11.31 -9.34
C VAL A 388 -17.70 -10.08 -9.14
N THR A 389 -17.52 -9.35 -10.23
CA THR A 389 -16.97 -7.99 -10.20
C THR A 389 -17.99 -7.03 -10.77
N LEU A 390 -18.37 -6.02 -10.00
CA LEU A 390 -19.32 -5.00 -10.39
C LEU A 390 -18.63 -3.66 -10.60
N TYR A 391 -18.77 -3.13 -11.81
CA TYR A 391 -18.35 -1.78 -12.19
C TYR A 391 -19.56 -0.86 -12.22
N SER A 392 -19.59 0.17 -11.40
CA SER A 392 -20.70 1.10 -11.28
C SER A 392 -20.35 2.49 -11.80
N GLY A 393 -21.28 3.10 -12.57
CA GLY A 393 -21.14 4.49 -13.02
C GLY A 393 -20.00 4.72 -14.03
N ILE A 394 -19.77 3.80 -14.96
CA ILE A 394 -18.59 3.77 -15.85
C ILE A 394 -18.65 4.74 -17.06
N ASN A 395 -19.43 5.81 -17.01
CA ASN A 395 -19.72 6.69 -18.16
C ASN A 395 -18.50 7.37 -18.82
N TYR A 396 -17.27 7.25 -18.26
CA TYR A 396 -16.13 8.07 -18.69
C TYR A 396 -14.82 7.30 -18.89
N LEU A 397 -14.87 5.96 -19.08
CA LEU A 397 -13.63 5.16 -19.06
C LEU A 397 -13.42 4.41 -20.36
N ILE A 398 -12.97 5.13 -21.39
CA ILE A 398 -12.58 4.55 -22.71
C ILE A 398 -11.60 3.37 -22.54
N ASP A 399 -10.67 3.46 -21.59
CA ASP A 399 -9.70 2.40 -21.32
C ASP A 399 -10.33 1.17 -20.67
N LEU A 400 -11.36 1.36 -19.82
CA LEU A 400 -12.08 0.24 -19.21
C LEU A 400 -12.90 -0.54 -20.27
N ASP A 401 -13.49 0.15 -21.23
CA ASP A 401 -14.21 -0.48 -22.33
C ASP A 401 -13.29 -1.45 -23.12
N ARG A 402 -12.06 -1.04 -23.40
CA ARG A 402 -11.08 -1.89 -24.05
C ARG A 402 -10.70 -3.09 -23.17
N GLU A 403 -10.41 -2.87 -21.88
CA GLU A 403 -10.10 -3.94 -20.94
C GLU A 403 -11.23 -4.96 -20.83
N LEU A 404 -12.49 -4.49 -20.72
CA LEU A 404 -13.66 -5.36 -20.66
C LEU A 404 -13.83 -6.18 -21.94
N LYS A 405 -13.56 -5.59 -23.11
CA LYS A 405 -13.64 -6.27 -24.41
C LYS A 405 -12.54 -7.32 -24.57
N GLU A 406 -11.31 -6.99 -24.19
CA GLU A 406 -10.15 -7.87 -24.36
C GLU A 406 -10.15 -9.04 -23.36
N ASP A 407 -10.40 -8.78 -22.08
CA ASP A 407 -10.29 -9.74 -20.98
C ASP A 407 -11.46 -10.73 -20.89
N CYS A 408 -12.60 -10.43 -21.54
CA CYS A 408 -13.78 -11.28 -21.43
C CYS A 408 -13.91 -12.19 -22.64
N GLN A 409 -14.30 -13.44 -22.39
CA GLN A 409 -14.45 -14.47 -23.41
C GLN A 409 -15.87 -14.56 -23.95
N VAL A 410 -16.86 -14.16 -23.15
CA VAL A 410 -18.29 -14.23 -23.50
C VAL A 410 -18.98 -12.93 -23.13
N LEU A 411 -19.86 -12.45 -24.00
CA LEU A 411 -20.79 -11.38 -23.69
C LEU A 411 -22.15 -11.99 -23.30
N LEU A 412 -22.68 -11.58 -22.17
CA LEU A 412 -24.05 -11.90 -21.74
C LEU A 412 -24.95 -10.69 -21.99
N ASP A 413 -25.71 -10.76 -23.10
CA ASP A 413 -26.70 -9.74 -23.46
C ASP A 413 -28.05 -10.02 -22.77
N ILE A 414 -28.03 -9.93 -21.44
CA ILE A 414 -29.13 -10.34 -20.55
C ILE A 414 -29.76 -9.20 -19.73
N ASN A 415 -29.40 -7.94 -20.00
CA ASN A 415 -29.98 -6.78 -19.34
C ASN A 415 -31.21 -6.22 -20.06
N HIS A 416 -32.11 -5.59 -19.32
CA HIS A 416 -33.36 -5.00 -19.85
C HIS A 416 -33.23 -3.52 -20.23
N GLY A 417 -32.10 -2.88 -20.00
CA GLY A 417 -31.87 -1.47 -20.30
C GLY A 417 -31.45 -1.20 -21.73
N GLU A 418 -31.11 0.06 -21.98
CA GLU A 418 -30.49 0.49 -23.23
C GLU A 418 -29.21 -0.31 -23.48
N LYS A 419 -29.03 -0.75 -24.71
CA LYS A 419 -27.92 -1.60 -25.13
C LYS A 419 -26.85 -0.77 -25.82
N THR A 420 -25.61 -1.24 -25.75
CA THR A 420 -24.50 -0.67 -26.50
C THR A 420 -24.12 -1.63 -27.62
N GLU A 421 -24.47 -1.29 -28.84
CA GLU A 421 -24.19 -2.10 -30.04
C GLU A 421 -22.70 -2.38 -30.21
N GLU A 422 -21.85 -1.43 -29.82
CA GLU A 422 -20.40 -1.52 -29.89
C GLU A 422 -19.81 -2.76 -29.19
N PHE A 423 -20.36 -3.19 -28.07
CA PHE A 423 -19.91 -4.42 -27.39
C PHE A 423 -20.36 -5.67 -28.14
N LEU A 424 -21.59 -5.67 -28.67
CA LEU A 424 -22.12 -6.76 -29.48
C LEU A 424 -21.28 -6.96 -30.75
N GLU A 425 -21.02 -5.86 -31.47
CA GLU A 425 -20.18 -5.84 -32.67
C GLU A 425 -18.79 -6.40 -32.37
N TYR A 426 -18.11 -5.86 -31.34
CA TYR A 426 -16.78 -6.30 -30.99
C TYR A 426 -16.71 -7.81 -30.68
N PHE A 427 -17.62 -8.33 -29.86
CA PHE A 427 -17.61 -9.76 -29.51
C PHE A 427 -17.89 -10.63 -30.71
N THR A 428 -18.86 -10.25 -31.55
CA THR A 428 -19.23 -10.98 -32.77
C THR A 428 -18.09 -10.97 -33.80
N GLU A 429 -17.49 -9.82 -34.10
CA GLU A 429 -16.39 -9.65 -35.03
C GLU A 429 -15.13 -10.41 -34.62
N ASN A 430 -14.89 -10.54 -33.32
CA ASN A 430 -13.75 -11.28 -32.78
C ASN A 430 -14.06 -12.76 -32.49
N GLY A 431 -15.21 -13.26 -32.95
CA GLY A 431 -15.60 -14.67 -32.81
C GLY A 431 -15.86 -15.09 -31.36
N LYS A 432 -16.07 -14.13 -30.46
CA LYS A 432 -16.42 -14.39 -29.05
C LYS A 432 -17.92 -14.62 -28.92
N PRO A 433 -18.39 -15.67 -28.21
CA PRO A 433 -19.81 -15.96 -28.07
C PRO A 433 -20.59 -14.82 -27.41
N VAL A 434 -21.79 -14.57 -27.92
CA VAL A 434 -22.79 -13.70 -27.30
C VAL A 434 -24.02 -14.54 -26.96
N LEU A 435 -24.40 -14.56 -25.68
CA LEU A 435 -25.55 -15.27 -25.17
C LEU A 435 -26.61 -14.30 -24.67
N ALA A 436 -27.88 -14.56 -25.02
CA ALA A 436 -29.01 -13.69 -24.64
C ALA A 436 -30.25 -14.51 -24.27
N PHE A 437 -31.16 -13.92 -23.53
CA PHE A 437 -32.53 -14.41 -23.41
C PHE A 437 -33.40 -13.75 -24.48
N GLU A 438 -34.49 -14.43 -24.92
CA GLU A 438 -35.42 -13.92 -25.91
C GLU A 438 -36.03 -12.56 -25.52
N ASN A 439 -36.28 -12.34 -24.22
CA ASN A 439 -36.83 -11.11 -23.69
C ASN A 439 -35.78 -9.99 -23.45
N THR A 440 -34.49 -10.28 -23.63
CA THR A 440 -33.43 -9.29 -23.43
C THR A 440 -32.58 -9.06 -24.67
N LYS A 441 -32.64 -9.94 -25.68
CA LYS A 441 -31.79 -9.82 -26.86
C LYS A 441 -31.98 -8.47 -27.57
N THR A 442 -30.87 -7.92 -27.98
CA THR A 442 -30.83 -6.80 -28.89
C THR A 442 -31.10 -7.29 -30.32
N ILE A 443 -30.86 -6.54 -31.33
CA ILE A 443 -31.00 -6.90 -32.76
C ILE A 443 -30.38 -8.27 -33.06
N ASP A 444 -30.93 -9.00 -33.99
CA ASP A 444 -30.48 -10.35 -34.38
C ASP A 444 -29.08 -10.29 -35.06
N MET A 445 -28.03 -10.46 -34.28
CA MET A 445 -26.62 -10.41 -34.66
C MET A 445 -25.90 -11.77 -34.49
N GLY A 446 -26.66 -12.87 -34.53
CA GLY A 446 -26.09 -14.21 -34.38
C GLY A 446 -25.89 -14.66 -32.94
N GLN A 447 -26.54 -14.01 -31.97
CA GLN A 447 -26.49 -14.43 -30.56
C GLN A 447 -27.09 -15.83 -30.40
N LEU A 448 -26.53 -16.59 -29.45
CA LEU A 448 -27.15 -17.80 -28.92
C LEU A 448 -28.26 -17.41 -27.98
N THR A 449 -29.50 -17.65 -28.38
CA THR A 449 -30.68 -17.16 -27.68
C THR A 449 -31.43 -18.28 -26.95
N TYR A 450 -31.87 -18.01 -25.73
CA TYR A 450 -32.56 -18.95 -24.86
C TYR A 450 -33.88 -18.36 -24.36
N GLN A 451 -34.88 -19.19 -24.10
CA GLN A 451 -36.04 -18.74 -23.33
C GLN A 451 -35.63 -18.52 -21.85
N THR A 452 -36.31 -17.64 -21.15
CA THR A 452 -35.98 -17.33 -19.73
C THR A 452 -36.04 -18.57 -18.83
N ASN A 453 -36.89 -19.53 -19.13
CA ASN A 453 -36.97 -20.81 -18.42
C ASN A 453 -35.92 -21.84 -18.84
N GLN A 454 -35.09 -21.53 -19.82
CA GLN A 454 -33.97 -22.35 -20.29
C GLN A 454 -32.62 -21.89 -19.73
N VAL A 455 -32.58 -21.27 -18.56
CA VAL A 455 -31.34 -20.83 -17.92
C VAL A 455 -30.36 -22.01 -17.73
N GLY A 456 -30.86 -23.23 -17.53
CA GLY A 456 -30.05 -24.45 -17.44
C GLY A 456 -29.24 -24.73 -18.72
N ASP A 457 -29.85 -24.52 -19.90
CA ASP A 457 -29.18 -24.72 -21.18
C ASP A 457 -28.07 -23.67 -21.39
N MET A 458 -28.31 -22.42 -20.98
CA MET A 458 -27.30 -21.35 -20.98
C MET A 458 -26.15 -21.68 -20.03
N ILE A 459 -26.42 -22.20 -18.83
CA ILE A 459 -25.40 -22.65 -17.87
C ILE A 459 -24.51 -23.72 -18.47
N GLU A 460 -25.09 -24.76 -19.11
CA GLU A 460 -24.30 -25.83 -19.74
C GLU A 460 -23.44 -25.25 -20.89
N LYS A 461 -23.99 -24.33 -21.69
CA LYS A 461 -23.23 -23.67 -22.76
C LYS A 461 -22.04 -22.88 -22.23
N LEU A 462 -22.21 -22.15 -21.14
CA LEU A 462 -21.10 -21.41 -20.50
C LEU A 462 -20.01 -22.36 -19.98
N ARG A 463 -20.38 -23.52 -19.41
CA ARG A 463 -19.42 -24.56 -19.02
C ARG A 463 -18.69 -25.13 -20.22
N GLU A 464 -19.37 -25.36 -21.35
CA GLU A 464 -18.71 -25.81 -22.58
C GLU A 464 -17.67 -24.80 -23.06
N CYS A 465 -18.04 -23.52 -23.12
CA CYS A 465 -17.12 -22.42 -23.48
C CYS A 465 -15.91 -22.36 -22.54
N ALA A 466 -16.13 -22.49 -21.25
CA ALA A 466 -15.04 -22.48 -20.25
C ALA A 466 -14.10 -23.70 -20.38
N ARG A 467 -14.61 -24.89 -20.69
CA ARG A 467 -13.78 -26.09 -20.94
C ARG A 467 -12.92 -25.93 -22.21
N GLY A 468 -13.44 -25.25 -23.23
CA GLY A 468 -12.69 -24.98 -24.47
C GLY A 468 -11.63 -23.88 -24.35
N TRP A 469 -11.64 -23.16 -23.26
CA TRP A 469 -10.67 -22.08 -22.95
C TRP A 469 -9.35 -22.60 -22.32
N SER A 470 -9.18 -23.88 -22.12
CA SER A 470 -8.04 -24.51 -21.44
C SER A 470 -6.74 -24.51 -22.23
#